data_5c50694fbfcc9b1cb973656371e3a95a
#
_entry.id   5c50694fbfcc9b1cb973656371e3a95a
#
_cell.length_a   1.000
_cell.length_b   1.000
_cell.length_c   1.000
_cell.angle_alpha   90.00
_cell.angle_beta   90.00
_cell.angle_gamma   90.00
#
_symmetry.space_group_name_H-M   'P 1'
#
loop_
_entity.id
_entity.type
_entity.pdbx_description
1 polymer ?
#
loop_
_entity_poly.entity_id
_entity_poly.type
_entity_poly.pdbx_seq_one_letter_code
_entity_poly.pdbx_strand_id
1 'polypeptide(L)'
;EYEANSSIATKEFDGEVTMVAGGKKATDVIDVMTALENKVDNFLLGGIAGELFLRAIGYEVGRDIGDMDLYDEQFVRNREKIQHMIEAHPSELVHPTDLAYEDENGERAEVTVADVRAKDHDFLDVGADTTSQYADIAANSEAVFVKGALGVFEDERFSYGTVNVLEAIAAGDCFSVVGGGDTSRAIEMY
;
A
#
# COMPACT_ATOMS: atom_id res chain seq x y z
N GLU A 1 10.16 -3.31 -14.80
CA GLU A 1 9.04 -4.00 -14.10
C GLU A 1 9.10 -5.51 -14.28
N TYR A 2 9.24 -6.04 -15.50
CA TYR A 2 9.28 -7.49 -15.73
C TYR A 2 10.46 -8.17 -15.01
N GLU A 3 11.63 -7.56 -14.98
CA GLU A 3 12.82 -8.10 -14.29
C GLU A 3 12.65 -8.06 -12.75
N ALA A 4 12.04 -7.01 -12.20
CA ALA A 4 11.79 -6.88 -10.78
C ALA A 4 10.79 -7.93 -10.28
N ASN A 5 9.66 -8.09 -10.97
CA ASN A 5 8.67 -9.12 -10.66
C ASN A 5 9.27 -10.53 -10.81
N SER A 6 10.14 -10.74 -11.80
CA SER A 6 10.83 -12.00 -12.04
C SER A 6 11.82 -12.37 -10.95
N SER A 7 12.49 -11.39 -10.34
CA SER A 7 13.50 -11.64 -9.30
C SER A 7 12.90 -12.22 -8.03
N ILE A 8 11.76 -11.70 -7.55
CA ILE A 8 11.06 -12.26 -6.39
C ILE A 8 10.35 -13.56 -6.73
N ALA A 9 9.73 -13.64 -7.91
CA ALA A 9 9.01 -14.85 -8.33
C ALA A 9 9.93 -16.08 -8.47
N THR A 10 11.21 -15.91 -8.77
CA THR A 10 12.15 -16.99 -9.06
C THR A 10 13.14 -17.28 -7.94
N LYS A 11 13.41 -16.33 -7.05
CA LYS A 11 14.32 -16.51 -5.92
C LYS A 11 13.59 -17.16 -4.76
N GLU A 12 14.25 -18.05 -4.05
CA GLU A 12 13.77 -18.61 -2.78
C GLU A 12 14.43 -17.85 -1.63
N PHE A 13 13.64 -17.57 -0.60
CA PHE A 13 14.06 -16.93 0.63
C PHE A 13 13.73 -17.84 1.81
N ASP A 14 14.60 -17.89 2.82
CA ASP A 14 14.40 -18.69 4.02
C ASP A 14 13.58 -17.96 5.09
N GLY A 15 13.58 -16.62 5.05
CA GLY A 15 12.83 -15.72 5.94
C GLY A 15 11.62 -15.08 5.26
N GLU A 16 10.99 -14.15 5.97
CA GLU A 16 9.77 -13.50 5.50
C GLU A 16 9.99 -12.64 4.26
N VAL A 17 9.06 -12.74 3.33
CA VAL A 17 8.96 -11.92 2.12
C VAL A 17 7.80 -10.94 2.26
N THR A 18 8.08 -9.66 2.15
CA THR A 18 7.08 -8.59 2.29
C THR A 18 6.90 -7.83 0.98
N MET A 19 5.66 -7.52 0.63
CA MET A 19 5.32 -6.62 -0.46
C MET A 19 4.65 -5.35 0.06
N VAL A 20 5.22 -4.19 -0.23
CA VAL A 20 4.54 -2.90 -0.08
C VAL A 20 3.65 -2.71 -1.31
N ALA A 21 2.34 -2.71 -1.10
CA ALA A 21 1.31 -2.69 -2.14
C ALA A 21 0.53 -1.37 -2.11
N GLY A 22 1.01 -0.36 -2.83
CA GLY A 22 0.47 1.00 -2.84
C GLY A 22 0.25 1.57 -4.25
N GLY A 23 0.05 2.88 -4.30
CA GLY A 23 -0.13 3.64 -5.54
C GLY A 23 -1.58 3.81 -5.97
N LYS A 24 -1.79 4.63 -7.01
CA LYS A 24 -3.14 4.97 -7.49
C LYS A 24 -3.72 4.05 -8.56
N LYS A 25 -2.89 3.20 -9.16
CA LYS A 25 -3.31 2.19 -10.14
C LYS A 25 -3.51 0.85 -9.46
N ALA A 26 -4.61 0.71 -8.72
CA ALA A 26 -4.88 -0.48 -7.92
C ALA A 26 -4.88 -1.78 -8.73
N THR A 27 -5.38 -1.78 -9.98
CA THR A 27 -5.39 -2.95 -10.84
C THR A 27 -3.99 -3.53 -11.05
N ASP A 28 -2.99 -2.67 -11.35
CA ASP A 28 -1.62 -3.12 -11.60
C ASP A 28 -0.97 -3.72 -10.33
N VAL A 29 -1.34 -3.20 -9.17
CA VAL A 29 -0.86 -3.68 -7.86
C VAL A 29 -1.50 -5.00 -7.49
N ILE A 30 -2.83 -5.10 -7.61
CA ILE A 30 -3.60 -6.31 -7.28
C ILE A 30 -3.22 -7.46 -8.22
N ASP A 31 -2.92 -7.19 -9.49
CA ASP A 31 -2.42 -8.20 -10.43
C ASP A 31 -1.08 -8.79 -9.97
N VAL A 32 -0.17 -7.94 -9.47
CA VAL A 32 1.10 -8.40 -8.92
C VAL A 32 0.91 -9.15 -7.61
N MET A 33 0.04 -8.67 -6.70
CA MET A 33 -0.31 -9.37 -5.45
C MET A 33 -0.80 -10.79 -5.75
N THR A 34 -1.76 -10.93 -6.66
CA THR A 34 -2.31 -12.23 -7.05
C THR A 34 -1.24 -13.14 -7.67
N ALA A 35 -0.33 -12.59 -8.47
CA ALA A 35 0.76 -13.37 -9.07
C ALA A 35 1.81 -13.85 -8.04
N LEU A 36 1.93 -13.17 -6.90
CA LEU A 36 2.88 -13.46 -5.83
C LEU A 36 2.23 -14.03 -4.57
N GLU A 37 0.95 -14.37 -4.58
CA GLU A 37 0.16 -14.76 -3.40
C GLU A 37 0.75 -15.92 -2.59
N ASN A 38 1.45 -16.84 -3.25
CA ASN A 38 2.08 -18.01 -2.61
C ASN A 38 3.58 -17.77 -2.29
N LYS A 39 4.07 -16.55 -2.42
CA LYS A 39 5.48 -16.20 -2.23
C LYS A 39 5.71 -15.06 -1.25
N VAL A 40 4.66 -14.36 -0.89
CA VAL A 40 4.70 -13.19 -0.02
C VAL A 40 3.97 -13.53 1.28
N ASP A 41 4.65 -13.28 2.39
CA ASP A 41 4.13 -13.52 3.73
C ASP A 41 3.37 -12.31 4.28
N ASN A 42 3.72 -11.09 3.82
CA ASN A 42 3.07 -9.86 4.25
C ASN A 42 2.81 -8.91 3.07
N PHE A 43 1.54 -8.58 2.82
CA PHE A 43 1.13 -7.52 1.90
C PHE A 43 0.79 -6.25 2.69
N LEU A 44 1.66 -5.26 2.72
CA LEU A 44 1.45 -3.98 3.37
C LEU A 44 0.62 -3.07 2.46
N LEU A 45 -0.67 -2.95 2.76
CA LEU A 45 -1.65 -2.30 1.88
C LEU A 45 -1.68 -0.78 2.08
N GLY A 46 -1.59 -0.02 0.99
CA GLY A 46 -1.69 1.44 1.01
C GLY A 46 -2.18 2.02 -0.31
N GLY A 47 -2.23 3.34 -0.40
CA GLY A 47 -2.77 4.04 -1.56
C GLY A 47 -4.18 3.59 -1.93
N ILE A 48 -4.56 3.71 -3.19
CA ILE A 48 -5.90 3.29 -3.66
C ILE A 48 -6.11 1.79 -3.47
N ALA A 49 -5.09 0.95 -3.66
CA ALA A 49 -5.22 -0.49 -3.43
C ALA A 49 -5.63 -0.79 -1.98
N GLY A 50 -4.97 -0.16 -0.99
CA GLY A 50 -5.31 -0.32 0.42
C GLY A 50 -6.74 0.11 0.73
N GLU A 51 -7.20 1.25 0.19
CA GLU A 51 -8.58 1.71 0.34
C GLU A 51 -9.59 0.72 -0.25
N LEU A 52 -9.31 0.11 -1.41
CA LEU A 52 -10.20 -0.88 -2.02
C LEU A 52 -10.33 -2.15 -1.15
N PHE A 53 -9.25 -2.60 -0.53
CA PHE A 53 -9.30 -3.73 0.42
C PHE A 53 -10.07 -3.37 1.69
N LEU A 54 -9.86 -2.18 2.28
CA LEU A 54 -10.62 -1.69 3.43
C LEU A 54 -12.13 -1.64 3.11
N ARG A 55 -12.49 -1.12 1.94
CA ARG A 55 -13.89 -1.10 1.47
C ARG A 55 -14.47 -2.51 1.34
N ALA A 56 -13.70 -3.46 0.82
CA ALA A 56 -14.16 -4.84 0.63
C ALA A 56 -14.44 -5.56 1.95
N ILE A 57 -13.72 -5.22 3.03
CA ILE A 57 -13.96 -5.77 4.38
C ILE A 57 -14.95 -4.94 5.21
N GLY A 58 -15.58 -3.92 4.61
CA GLY A 58 -16.75 -3.23 5.18
C GLY A 58 -16.49 -1.87 5.80
N TYR A 59 -15.28 -1.30 5.64
CA TYR A 59 -15.04 0.08 6.06
C TYR A 59 -15.61 1.08 5.04
N GLU A 60 -16.11 2.21 5.54
CA GLU A 60 -16.69 3.26 4.71
C GLU A 60 -15.64 4.20 4.14
N VAL A 61 -14.61 3.65 3.53
CA VAL A 61 -13.61 4.42 2.79
C VAL A 61 -14.06 4.64 1.35
N GLY A 62 -13.72 5.78 0.79
CA GLY A 62 -14.03 6.12 -0.59
C GLY A 62 -13.88 7.61 -0.82
N ARG A 63 -13.96 8.01 -2.08
CA ARG A 63 -13.85 9.40 -2.49
C ARG A 63 -15.19 9.89 -3.02
N ASP A 64 -15.59 11.08 -2.62
CA ASP A 64 -16.85 11.70 -3.06
C ASP A 64 -16.65 12.77 -4.13
N ILE A 65 -15.40 13.08 -4.51
CA ILE A 65 -15.07 14.25 -5.32
C ILE A 65 -14.15 13.87 -6.49
N GLY A 66 -14.57 14.22 -7.69
CA GLY A 66 -13.74 14.38 -8.88
C GLY A 66 -13.29 13.12 -9.62
N ASP A 67 -12.81 12.11 -8.93
CA ASP A 67 -12.30 10.86 -9.52
C ASP A 67 -13.10 9.60 -9.07
N MET A 68 -14.34 9.81 -8.64
CA MET A 68 -15.25 8.74 -8.19
C MET A 68 -15.39 7.60 -9.20
N ASP A 69 -15.55 7.95 -10.47
CA ASP A 69 -15.73 6.98 -11.54
C ASP A 69 -14.50 6.05 -11.62
N LEU A 70 -13.29 6.60 -11.46
CA LEU A 70 -12.07 5.81 -11.50
C LEU A 70 -11.93 4.89 -10.28
N TYR A 71 -12.31 5.35 -9.08
CA TYR A 71 -12.25 4.58 -7.85
C TYR A 71 -13.27 3.43 -7.86
N ASP A 72 -14.54 3.73 -8.16
CA ASP A 72 -15.60 2.71 -8.25
C ASP A 72 -15.36 1.75 -9.41
N GLU A 73 -14.86 2.23 -10.54
CA GLU A 73 -14.48 1.40 -11.67
C GLU A 73 -13.35 0.43 -11.32
N GLN A 74 -12.31 0.89 -10.62
CA GLN A 74 -11.23 0.03 -10.15
C GLN A 74 -11.74 -1.00 -9.13
N PHE A 75 -12.64 -0.61 -8.21
CA PHE A 75 -13.24 -1.54 -7.25
C PHE A 75 -14.04 -2.65 -7.96
N VAL A 76 -14.93 -2.28 -8.86
CA VAL A 76 -15.75 -3.25 -9.62
C VAL A 76 -14.86 -4.19 -10.44
N ARG A 77 -13.85 -3.64 -11.13
CA ARG A 77 -12.92 -4.41 -11.97
C ARG A 77 -12.11 -5.44 -11.18
N ASN A 78 -11.72 -5.11 -9.97
CA ASN A 78 -10.83 -5.94 -9.14
C ASN A 78 -11.57 -6.76 -8.07
N ARG A 79 -12.89 -6.65 -7.99
CA ARG A 79 -13.71 -7.24 -6.92
C ARG A 79 -13.44 -8.72 -6.69
N GLU A 80 -13.39 -9.52 -7.74
CA GLU A 80 -13.16 -10.96 -7.64
C GLU A 80 -11.75 -11.28 -7.11
N LYS A 81 -10.72 -10.55 -7.55
CA LYS A 81 -9.35 -10.73 -7.08
C LYS A 81 -9.19 -10.31 -5.62
N ILE A 82 -9.79 -9.16 -5.24
CA ILE A 82 -9.79 -8.69 -3.85
C ILE A 82 -10.47 -9.72 -2.95
N GLN A 83 -11.65 -10.22 -3.35
CA GLN A 83 -12.36 -11.22 -2.60
C GLN A 83 -11.55 -12.52 -2.45
N HIS A 84 -10.92 -12.98 -3.54
CA HIS A 84 -10.02 -14.14 -3.51
C HIS A 84 -8.88 -13.95 -2.50
N MET A 85 -8.19 -12.82 -2.54
CA MET A 85 -7.08 -12.52 -1.61
C MET A 85 -7.55 -12.50 -0.15
N ILE A 86 -8.72 -11.88 0.14
CA ILE A 86 -9.29 -11.84 1.49
C ILE A 86 -9.65 -13.23 2.00
N GLU A 87 -10.16 -14.12 1.15
CA GLU A 87 -10.57 -15.47 1.53
C GLU A 87 -9.39 -16.44 1.65
N ALA A 88 -8.43 -16.35 0.74
CA ALA A 88 -7.30 -17.29 0.65
C ALA A 88 -6.12 -16.88 1.54
N HIS A 89 -5.89 -15.59 1.73
CA HIS A 89 -4.70 -15.03 2.37
C HIS A 89 -5.01 -13.97 3.45
N PRO A 90 -5.96 -14.23 4.38
CA PRO A 90 -6.40 -13.24 5.35
C PRO A 90 -5.30 -12.84 6.36
N SER A 91 -4.35 -13.71 6.65
CA SER A 91 -3.25 -13.46 7.57
C SER A 91 -2.09 -12.69 6.96
N GLU A 92 -1.94 -12.76 5.66
CA GLU A 92 -0.89 -12.09 4.88
C GLU A 92 -1.26 -10.65 4.53
N LEU A 93 -2.55 -10.28 4.56
CA LEU A 93 -3.03 -8.94 4.27
C LEU A 93 -2.91 -8.03 5.50
N VAL A 94 -1.95 -7.12 5.49
CA VAL A 94 -1.76 -6.11 6.55
C VAL A 94 -2.45 -4.82 6.13
N HIS A 95 -3.64 -4.59 6.70
CA HIS A 95 -4.43 -3.41 6.43
C HIS A 95 -3.91 -2.20 7.22
N PRO A 96 -4.03 -0.98 6.68
CA PRO A 96 -3.75 0.21 7.45
C PRO A 96 -4.72 0.34 8.64
N THR A 97 -4.22 0.80 9.77
CA THR A 97 -5.00 1.06 11.00
C THR A 97 -5.45 2.51 11.11
N ASP A 98 -4.73 3.40 10.44
CA ASP A 98 -5.02 4.83 10.35
C ASP A 98 -4.67 5.37 8.96
N LEU A 99 -5.31 6.46 8.60
CA LEU A 99 -5.19 7.14 7.31
C LEU A 99 -5.01 8.64 7.52
N ALA A 100 -4.28 9.28 6.61
CA ALA A 100 -4.02 10.72 6.63
C ALA A 100 -4.77 11.44 5.50
N TYR A 101 -5.27 12.63 5.80
CA TYR A 101 -6.03 13.49 4.90
C TYR A 101 -5.68 14.97 5.12
N GLU A 102 -6.11 15.84 4.21
CA GLU A 102 -5.98 17.29 4.36
C GLU A 102 -7.20 17.84 5.11
N ASP A 103 -6.97 18.53 6.23
CA ASP A 103 -8.02 19.17 7.02
C ASP A 103 -8.51 20.51 6.39
N GLU A 104 -9.48 21.16 7.03
CA GLU A 104 -10.04 22.44 6.58
C GLU A 104 -9.02 23.58 6.54
N ASN A 105 -7.89 23.45 7.22
CA ASN A 105 -6.81 24.45 7.24
C ASN A 105 -5.71 24.16 6.21
N GLY A 106 -5.83 23.05 5.47
CA GLY A 106 -4.82 22.60 4.52
C GLY A 106 -3.65 21.87 5.19
N GLU A 107 -3.83 21.41 6.43
CA GLU A 107 -2.80 20.67 7.18
C GLU A 107 -3.06 19.17 7.15
N ARG A 108 -2.01 18.37 7.37
CA ARG A 108 -2.15 16.93 7.54
C ARG A 108 -2.86 16.60 8.84
N ALA A 109 -3.92 15.84 8.76
CA ALA A 109 -4.63 15.25 9.89
C ALA A 109 -4.73 13.73 9.69
N GLU A 110 -4.95 13.00 10.78
CA GLU A 110 -5.04 11.55 10.76
C GLU A 110 -6.32 11.07 11.47
N VAL A 111 -6.83 9.94 10.99
CA VAL A 111 -8.01 9.29 11.57
C VAL A 111 -7.80 7.77 11.60
N THR A 112 -8.25 7.11 12.68
CA THR A 112 -8.23 5.65 12.72
C THR A 112 -9.23 5.09 11.71
N VAL A 113 -8.91 3.98 11.08
CA VAL A 113 -9.81 3.35 10.09
C VAL A 113 -11.17 3.01 10.71
N ALA A 114 -11.20 2.66 12.00
CA ALA A 114 -12.44 2.37 12.73
C ALA A 114 -13.37 3.59 12.90
N ASP A 115 -12.80 4.80 12.88
CA ASP A 115 -13.53 6.06 13.03
C ASP A 115 -13.86 6.75 11.70
N VAL A 116 -13.36 6.23 10.58
CA VAL A 116 -13.71 6.73 9.23
C VAL A 116 -15.23 6.60 9.04
N ARG A 117 -15.86 7.72 8.69
CA ARG A 117 -17.27 7.78 8.29
C ARG A 117 -17.34 8.16 6.83
N ALA A 118 -18.30 7.54 6.16
CA ALA A 118 -18.49 7.55 4.72
C ALA A 118 -18.01 8.83 4.02
N LYS A 119 -16.95 8.74 3.25
CA LYS A 119 -16.55 9.72 2.24
C LYS A 119 -16.25 11.15 2.75
N ASP A 120 -15.94 11.29 4.03
CA ASP A 120 -15.70 12.61 4.61
C ASP A 120 -14.39 13.24 4.10
N HIS A 121 -13.43 12.42 3.70
CA HIS A 121 -12.11 12.89 3.27
C HIS A 121 -11.53 12.06 2.12
N ASP A 122 -10.74 12.72 1.28
CA ASP A 122 -9.79 12.05 0.40
C ASP A 122 -8.55 11.66 1.20
N PHE A 123 -8.29 10.38 1.33
CA PHE A 123 -7.10 9.91 2.01
C PHE A 123 -5.88 10.03 1.09
N LEU A 124 -4.85 10.67 1.60
CA LEU A 124 -3.67 11.06 0.81
C LEU A 124 -2.40 10.30 1.25
N ASP A 125 -2.45 9.62 2.41
CA ASP A 125 -1.37 8.77 2.92
C ASP A 125 -1.92 7.79 3.96
N VAL A 126 -1.12 6.84 4.37
CA VAL A 126 -1.34 6.09 5.61
C VAL A 126 -0.98 6.93 6.83
N GLY A 127 -1.55 6.64 7.99
CA GLY A 127 -1.24 7.37 9.22
C GLY A 127 0.08 6.94 9.88
N ALA A 128 0.41 7.56 11.00
CA ALA A 128 1.68 7.34 11.70
C ALA A 128 1.76 5.95 12.34
N ASP A 129 0.66 5.42 12.89
CA ASP A 129 0.64 4.09 13.49
C ASP A 129 0.84 3.01 12.44
N THR A 130 0.17 3.12 11.29
CA THR A 130 0.35 2.24 10.12
C THR A 130 1.80 2.32 9.61
N THR A 131 2.34 3.53 9.48
CA THR A 131 3.72 3.75 9.02
C THR A 131 4.72 3.04 9.92
N SER A 132 4.57 3.18 11.24
CA SER A 132 5.44 2.52 12.22
C SER A 132 5.37 1.00 12.11
N GLN A 133 4.16 0.44 12.03
CA GLN A 133 3.96 -0.99 11.85
C GLN A 133 4.59 -1.51 10.56
N TYR A 134 4.38 -0.80 9.45
CA TYR A 134 4.91 -1.21 8.14
C TYR A 134 6.44 -1.11 8.08
N ALA A 135 7.02 -0.08 8.67
CA ALA A 135 8.46 0.06 8.78
C ALA A 135 9.08 -1.10 9.58
N ASP A 136 8.45 -1.47 10.71
CA ASP A 136 8.91 -2.59 11.54
C ASP A 136 8.83 -3.93 10.79
N ILE A 137 7.74 -4.22 10.08
CA ILE A 137 7.62 -5.44 9.29
C ILE A 137 8.66 -5.46 8.17
N ALA A 138 8.79 -4.37 7.43
CA ALA A 138 9.73 -4.28 6.31
C ALA A 138 11.20 -4.43 6.77
N ALA A 139 11.58 -3.79 7.88
CA ALA A 139 12.92 -3.89 8.43
C ALA A 139 13.31 -5.29 8.92
N ASN A 140 12.33 -6.11 9.32
CA ASN A 140 12.55 -7.48 9.80
C ASN A 140 12.38 -8.55 8.71
N SER A 141 12.03 -8.17 7.48
CA SER A 141 11.87 -9.09 6.35
C SER A 141 13.21 -9.45 5.72
N GLU A 142 13.34 -10.67 5.20
CA GLU A 142 14.51 -11.08 4.41
C GLU A 142 14.48 -10.46 3.01
N ALA A 143 13.27 -10.33 2.44
CA ALA A 143 13.09 -9.68 1.15
C ALA A 143 11.90 -8.73 1.16
N VAL A 144 12.07 -7.57 0.53
CA VAL A 144 10.99 -6.58 0.37
C VAL A 144 10.83 -6.19 -1.09
N PHE A 145 9.61 -6.31 -1.58
CA PHE A 145 9.22 -5.79 -2.88
C PHE A 145 8.31 -4.57 -2.72
N VAL A 146 8.70 -3.43 -3.29
CA VAL A 146 7.91 -2.20 -3.23
C VAL A 146 7.24 -1.95 -4.57
N LYS A 147 5.91 -1.95 -4.58
CA LYS A 147 5.08 -1.67 -5.75
C LYS A 147 4.08 -0.55 -5.45
N GLY A 148 4.47 0.68 -5.80
CA GLY A 148 3.69 1.88 -5.58
C GLY A 148 3.92 2.53 -4.21
N ALA A 149 3.63 3.83 -4.13
CA ALA A 149 3.75 4.62 -2.92
C ALA A 149 2.55 4.42 -1.98
N LEU A 150 2.76 4.59 -0.68
CA LEU A 150 1.69 4.50 0.33
C LEU A 150 0.80 5.75 0.34
N GLY A 151 1.33 6.89 -0.10
CA GLY A 151 0.62 8.17 -0.16
C GLY A 151 1.02 9.02 -1.36
N VAL A 152 0.53 10.27 -1.38
CA VAL A 152 0.84 11.31 -2.39
C VAL A 152 2.21 11.90 -2.06
N PHE A 153 3.26 11.14 -2.35
CA PHE A 153 4.64 11.45 -1.96
C PHE A 153 5.20 12.73 -2.59
N GLU A 154 4.56 13.28 -3.61
CA GLU A 154 4.92 14.57 -4.22
C GLU A 154 4.58 15.77 -3.30
N ASP A 155 3.72 15.58 -2.32
CA ASP A 155 3.41 16.54 -1.27
C ASP A 155 4.10 16.11 0.02
N GLU A 156 5.00 16.95 0.55
CA GLU A 156 5.76 16.67 1.78
C GLU A 156 4.85 16.27 2.96
N ARG A 157 3.63 16.82 3.03
CA ARG A 157 2.65 16.49 4.08
C ARG A 157 2.19 15.04 4.00
N PHE A 158 2.19 14.45 2.81
CA PHE A 158 1.65 13.11 2.54
C PHE A 158 2.70 12.13 1.98
N SER A 159 3.97 12.47 2.11
CA SER A 159 5.11 11.60 1.81
C SER A 159 5.51 10.70 2.99
N TYR A 160 5.00 10.99 4.19
CA TYR A 160 5.45 10.41 5.45
C TYR A 160 5.45 8.88 5.45
N GLY A 161 4.35 8.25 5.07
CA GLY A 161 4.25 6.80 5.01
C GLY A 161 5.27 6.18 4.04
N THR A 162 5.34 6.73 2.84
CA THR A 162 6.26 6.25 1.79
C THR A 162 7.71 6.39 2.21
N VAL A 163 8.11 7.58 2.67
CA VAL A 163 9.52 7.89 3.00
C VAL A 163 10.00 7.03 4.16
N ASN A 164 9.25 6.99 5.28
CA ASN A 164 9.69 6.25 6.47
C ASN A 164 9.79 4.74 6.22
N VAL A 165 8.89 4.15 5.43
CA VAL A 165 8.99 2.73 5.09
C VAL A 165 10.17 2.47 4.16
N LEU A 166 10.44 3.33 3.18
CA LEU A 166 11.61 3.21 2.30
C LEU A 166 12.92 3.38 3.08
N GLU A 167 12.98 4.31 4.03
CA GLU A 167 14.14 4.49 4.92
C GLU A 167 14.39 3.27 5.79
N ALA A 168 13.33 2.67 6.35
CA ALA A 168 13.45 1.44 7.13
C ALA A 168 13.99 0.27 6.29
N ILE A 169 13.53 0.12 5.05
CA ILE A 169 14.05 -0.85 4.09
C ILE A 169 15.53 -0.59 3.79
N ALA A 170 15.89 0.67 3.54
CA ALA A 170 17.27 1.06 3.20
C ALA A 170 18.24 0.92 4.38
N ALA A 171 17.77 1.04 5.61
CA ALA A 171 18.57 0.85 6.82
C ALA A 171 18.79 -0.62 7.20
N GLY A 172 17.98 -1.54 6.64
CA GLY A 172 18.05 -2.98 6.88
C GLY A 172 19.03 -3.70 5.93
N ASP A 173 19.28 -4.96 6.20
CA ASP A 173 20.11 -5.86 5.37
C ASP A 173 19.25 -6.71 4.40
N CYS A 174 17.97 -6.34 4.20
CA CYS A 174 17.05 -7.09 3.37
C CYS A 174 17.37 -7.01 1.88
N PHE A 175 17.05 -8.07 1.14
CA PHE A 175 17.02 -7.99 -0.32
C PHE A 175 15.83 -7.16 -0.77
N SER A 176 16.06 -5.99 -1.34
CA SER A 176 14.96 -5.12 -1.76
C SER A 176 14.89 -4.93 -3.27
N VAL A 177 13.66 -4.93 -3.78
CA VAL A 177 13.36 -4.69 -5.19
C VAL A 177 12.23 -3.65 -5.28
N VAL A 178 12.45 -2.66 -6.12
CA VAL A 178 11.49 -1.58 -6.36
C VAL A 178 10.92 -1.70 -7.76
N GLY A 179 9.60 -1.74 -7.86
CA GLY A 179 8.86 -1.80 -9.11
C GLY A 179 7.95 -0.58 -9.32
N GLY A 180 7.99 -0.03 -10.53
CA GLY A 180 7.12 1.08 -10.95
C GLY A 180 7.77 2.45 -10.92
N GLY A 181 7.34 3.31 -11.85
CA GLY A 181 7.90 4.65 -12.04
C GLY A 181 7.67 5.57 -10.84
N ASP A 182 6.50 5.48 -10.21
CA ASP A 182 6.17 6.33 -9.06
C ASP A 182 7.05 5.99 -7.85
N THR A 183 7.31 4.71 -7.58
CA THR A 183 8.21 4.30 -6.48
C THR A 183 9.65 4.70 -6.76
N SER A 184 10.13 4.51 -8.00
CA SER A 184 11.48 4.95 -8.39
C SER A 184 11.63 6.47 -8.24
N ARG A 185 10.59 7.22 -8.60
CA ARG A 185 10.57 8.68 -8.44
C ARG A 185 10.58 9.11 -6.97
N ALA A 186 9.84 8.39 -6.10
CA ALA A 186 9.87 8.67 -4.66
C ALA A 186 11.29 8.52 -4.09
N ILE A 187 12.02 7.44 -4.47
CA ILE A 187 13.41 7.22 -4.05
C ILE A 187 14.36 8.30 -4.58
N GLU A 188 14.12 8.84 -5.78
CA GLU A 188 14.95 9.92 -6.34
C GLU A 188 14.69 11.28 -5.66
N MET A 189 13.51 11.46 -5.06
CA MET A 189 13.11 12.72 -4.39
C MET A 189 13.61 12.81 -2.95
N TYR A 190 13.72 11.68 -2.27
CA TYR A 190 14.09 11.57 -0.85
C TYR A 190 15.31 10.67 -0.65
#